data_9ce7ae5997759dfc24c78aa451ccf229
#
_entry.id   9ce7ae5997759dfc24c78aa451ccf229
#
_cell.length_a   1.000
_cell.length_b   1.000
_cell.length_c   1.000
_cell.angle_alpha   90.00
_cell.angle_beta   90.00
_cell.angle_gamma   90.00
#
_symmetry.space_group_name_H-M   'P 1'
#
loop_
_entity.id
_entity.type
_entity.pdbx_description
1 polymer ?
#
loop_
_entity_poly.entity_id
_entity_poly.type
_entity_poly.pdbx_seq_one_letter_code
_entity_poly.pdbx_strand_id
1 'polypeptide(L)'
;MGPDLEVIQIRPGESFAVKWHGYPYHTVRWHFHPEYELHQIVATKGRYFVGDFIGEFEIGNLVLAGPNLPHNWISEVPEGQSVPLRCRLVQFSEEFIGGAIATFPELGAVSPLLDLSRRGVLFSNSVSRQVMPLLAEITHAYGVHRISLFMSILEALSRETSPRVLASENYLPDPSGYMSAGINQALAYIRENLTQQFDEGDLAAIAGQTPSAFSRSFRKHTGMSLLQYIKRLRINLACQILMSDEQAQISDICFEVGFNNLSNFNRQFLAEKGMPPSQFRRLVADNFAAARAA
;
A
#
# COMPACT_ATOMS: atom_id res chain seq x y z
N MET A 1 -0.42 -12.97 18.98
CA MET A 1 -0.38 -11.55 18.56
C MET A 1 -1.01 -11.51 17.17
N GLY A 2 -2.04 -10.67 16.96
CA GLY A 2 -2.65 -10.51 15.63
C GLY A 2 -1.76 -9.73 14.69
N PRO A 3 -2.05 -9.74 13.37
CA PRO A 3 -1.31 -8.95 12.39
C PRO A 3 -1.53 -7.45 12.60
N ASP A 4 -0.50 -6.66 12.30
CA ASP A 4 -0.53 -5.20 12.36
C ASP A 4 -1.08 -4.63 11.03
N LEU A 5 -1.84 -3.54 11.09
CA LEU A 5 -2.23 -2.81 9.87
C LEU A 5 -1.05 -2.01 9.33
N GLU A 6 -0.63 -2.31 8.11
CA GLU A 6 0.30 -1.45 7.37
C GLU A 6 -0.48 -0.40 6.56
N VAL A 7 -0.06 0.85 6.65
CA VAL A 7 -0.63 1.94 5.85
C VAL A 7 0.20 2.14 4.59
N ILE A 8 -0.34 1.72 3.47
CA ILE A 8 0.32 1.87 2.18
C ILE A 8 0.24 3.32 1.71
N GLN A 9 1.36 3.85 1.28
CA GLN A 9 1.45 5.18 0.67
C GLN A 9 1.65 5.05 -0.82
N ILE A 10 0.64 5.44 -1.58
CA ILE A 10 0.76 5.69 -3.01
C ILE A 10 1.19 7.15 -3.16
N ARG A 11 2.27 7.38 -3.89
CA ARG A 11 2.75 8.74 -4.13
C ARG A 11 1.74 9.50 -4.96
N PRO A 12 1.64 10.79 -4.74
CA PRO A 12 0.81 11.65 -5.59
C PRO A 12 1.19 11.50 -7.07
N GLY A 13 0.17 11.40 -7.96
CA GLY A 13 0.36 11.16 -9.41
C GLY A 13 0.73 9.74 -9.79
N GLU A 14 0.77 8.84 -8.82
CA GLU A 14 0.90 7.42 -9.04
C GLU A 14 -0.42 6.73 -8.71
N SER A 15 -0.86 5.81 -9.56
CA SER A 15 -2.08 5.03 -9.34
C SER A 15 -1.83 3.79 -8.46
N PHE A 16 -0.56 3.44 -8.25
CA PHE A 16 -0.12 2.31 -7.44
C PHE A 16 1.28 2.59 -6.87
N ALA A 17 1.62 1.94 -5.77
CA ALA A 17 2.95 2.03 -5.18
C ALA A 17 3.88 0.97 -5.77
N VAL A 18 5.14 1.36 -6.00
CA VAL A 18 6.24 0.43 -6.26
C VAL A 18 7.29 0.67 -5.21
N LYS A 19 7.69 -0.39 -4.53
CA LYS A 19 8.65 -0.35 -3.44
C LYS A 19 9.69 -1.45 -3.61
N TRP A 20 10.82 -1.24 -2.98
CA TRP A 20 11.83 -2.28 -2.76
C TRP A 20 12.47 -2.05 -1.40
N HIS A 21 12.97 -3.09 -0.80
CA HIS A 21 13.75 -2.95 0.43
C HIS A 21 14.76 -4.07 0.58
N GLY A 22 15.76 -3.79 1.40
CA GLY A 22 16.78 -4.74 1.80
C GLY A 22 16.40 -5.56 3.04
N TYR A 23 17.38 -6.15 3.67
CA TYR A 23 17.25 -6.85 4.94
C TYR A 23 18.48 -6.52 5.82
N PRO A 24 18.35 -6.28 7.12
CA PRO A 24 17.11 -6.25 7.88
C PRO A 24 16.23 -5.04 7.52
N TYR A 25 14.92 -5.22 7.60
CA TYR A 25 13.94 -4.17 7.41
C TYR A 25 13.15 -4.00 8.71
N HIS A 26 13.24 -2.84 9.34
CA HIS A 26 12.80 -2.62 10.71
C HIS A 26 11.29 -2.68 10.93
N THR A 27 10.49 -2.65 9.85
CA THR A 27 9.04 -2.65 9.92
C THR A 27 8.40 -3.95 9.43
N VAL A 28 9.20 -4.97 9.05
CA VAL A 28 8.64 -6.27 8.61
C VAL A 28 8.09 -7.01 9.81
N ARG A 29 6.77 -6.93 9.96
CA ARG A 29 6.00 -7.66 10.94
C ARG A 29 4.97 -8.52 10.22
N TRP A 30 4.36 -9.43 10.94
CA TRP A 30 3.11 -10.03 10.52
C TRP A 30 2.08 -8.91 10.35
N HIS A 31 1.69 -8.59 9.11
CA HIS A 31 0.90 -7.40 8.79
C HIS A 31 -0.14 -7.71 7.71
N PHE A 32 -1.07 -6.79 7.54
CA PHE A 32 -2.05 -6.77 6.45
C PHE A 32 -2.33 -5.32 6.03
N HIS A 33 -2.89 -5.13 4.84
CA HIS A 33 -3.36 -3.85 4.31
C HIS A 33 -4.49 -4.07 3.29
N PRO A 34 -5.31 -3.05 2.98
CA PRO A 34 -6.45 -3.19 2.07
C PRO A 34 -6.10 -3.23 0.58
N GLU A 35 -4.85 -3.06 0.21
CA GLU A 35 -4.38 -3.13 -1.16
C GLU A 35 -4.01 -4.57 -1.54
N TYR A 36 -4.00 -4.86 -2.85
CA TYR A 36 -3.28 -6.00 -3.40
C TYR A 36 -1.78 -5.75 -3.30
N GLU A 37 -1.00 -6.79 -3.06
CA GLU A 37 0.45 -6.74 -3.09
C GLU A 37 1.02 -7.86 -3.94
N LEU A 38 1.71 -7.51 -5.02
CA LEU A 38 2.58 -8.42 -5.75
C LEU A 38 3.98 -8.32 -5.14
N HIS A 39 4.42 -9.38 -4.49
CA HIS A 39 5.70 -9.45 -3.78
C HIS A 39 6.65 -10.43 -4.46
N GLN A 40 7.85 -9.96 -4.84
CA GLN A 40 8.90 -10.77 -5.43
C GLN A 40 10.16 -10.77 -4.57
N ILE A 41 10.66 -11.94 -4.23
CA ILE A 41 11.97 -12.13 -3.62
C ILE A 41 13.06 -12.12 -4.70
N VAL A 42 14.03 -11.21 -4.56
CA VAL A 42 15.18 -11.07 -5.48
C VAL A 42 16.46 -11.62 -4.88
N ALA A 43 16.55 -11.64 -3.55
CA ALA A 43 17.68 -12.19 -2.82
C ALA A 43 17.19 -12.85 -1.54
N THR A 44 17.96 -13.75 -0.98
CA THR A 44 17.68 -14.52 0.23
C THR A 44 16.75 -15.71 0.04
N LYS A 45 16.73 -16.56 1.02
CA LYS A 45 15.77 -17.63 1.26
C LYS A 45 15.23 -17.52 2.68
N GLY A 46 14.21 -18.27 3.01
CA GLY A 46 13.64 -18.27 4.36
C GLY A 46 12.22 -18.79 4.39
N ARG A 47 11.45 -18.35 5.37
CA ARG A 47 10.04 -18.77 5.55
C ARG A 47 9.10 -17.62 5.29
N TYR A 48 7.92 -17.91 4.71
CA TYR A 48 6.86 -16.94 4.52
C TYR A 48 5.53 -17.45 5.02
N PHE A 49 4.70 -16.51 5.36
CA PHE A 49 3.40 -16.69 5.98
C PHE A 49 2.38 -15.93 5.16
N VAL A 50 1.29 -16.57 4.75
CA VAL A 50 0.19 -15.94 3.99
C VAL A 50 -1.12 -16.54 4.49
N GLY A 51 -1.91 -15.75 5.21
CA GLY A 51 -3.07 -16.26 5.91
C GLY A 51 -2.69 -17.33 6.93
N ASP A 52 -3.26 -18.52 6.81
CA ASP A 52 -2.94 -19.70 7.62
C ASP A 52 -1.85 -20.59 6.99
N PHE A 53 -1.31 -20.20 5.83
CA PHE A 53 -0.25 -20.92 5.14
C PHE A 53 1.14 -20.56 5.69
N ILE A 54 1.99 -21.58 5.84
CA ILE A 54 3.41 -21.43 6.15
C ILE A 54 4.22 -22.23 5.13
N GLY A 55 5.20 -21.58 4.51
CA GLY A 55 6.07 -22.22 3.53
C GLY A 55 7.48 -21.67 3.55
N GLU A 56 8.34 -22.31 2.77
CA GLU A 56 9.71 -21.86 2.51
C GLU A 56 9.76 -21.12 1.18
N PHE A 57 10.58 -20.08 1.09
CA PHE A 57 10.81 -19.34 -0.13
C PHE A 57 12.29 -19.34 -0.51
N GLU A 58 12.51 -19.22 -1.80
CA GLU A 58 13.81 -18.99 -2.42
C GLU A 58 13.76 -17.78 -3.36
N ILE A 59 14.89 -17.42 -3.93
CA ILE A 59 14.97 -16.36 -4.95
C ILE A 59 14.00 -16.68 -6.10
N GLY A 60 13.24 -15.67 -6.51
CA GLY A 60 12.20 -15.83 -7.53
C GLY A 60 10.81 -16.16 -6.95
N ASN A 61 10.66 -16.35 -5.63
CA ASN A 61 9.34 -16.47 -5.03
C ASN A 61 8.51 -15.21 -5.40
N LEU A 62 7.38 -15.43 -6.08
CA LEU A 62 6.46 -14.40 -6.55
C LEU A 62 5.07 -14.72 -6.05
N VAL A 63 4.52 -13.86 -5.22
CA VAL A 63 3.20 -14.03 -4.59
C VAL A 63 2.35 -12.79 -4.80
N LEU A 64 1.08 -12.98 -5.17
CA LEU A 64 0.06 -11.94 -5.12
C LEU A 64 -0.79 -12.17 -3.86
N ALA A 65 -0.68 -11.27 -2.89
CA ALA A 65 -1.55 -11.20 -1.73
C ALA A 65 -2.71 -10.26 -2.01
N GLY A 66 -3.93 -10.70 -1.74
CA GLY A 66 -5.14 -9.90 -1.90
C GLY A 66 -5.40 -8.99 -0.70
N PRO A 67 -6.44 -8.14 -0.79
CA PRO A 67 -6.82 -7.21 0.25
C PRO A 67 -7.02 -7.86 1.61
N ASN A 68 -6.46 -7.23 2.64
CA ASN A 68 -6.59 -7.63 4.05
C ASN A 68 -6.04 -9.02 4.39
N LEU A 69 -5.33 -9.67 3.50
CA LEU A 69 -4.70 -10.97 3.74
C LEU A 69 -3.42 -10.78 4.55
N PRO A 70 -3.32 -11.30 5.78
CA PRO A 70 -2.10 -11.17 6.56
C PRO A 70 -0.95 -11.94 5.93
N HIS A 71 0.21 -11.30 5.88
CA HIS A 71 1.40 -11.91 5.29
C HIS A 71 2.71 -11.40 5.91
N ASN A 72 3.78 -12.18 5.72
CA ASN A 72 5.13 -11.83 6.12
C ASN A 72 6.16 -12.75 5.48
N TRP A 73 7.38 -12.24 5.21
CA TRP A 73 8.53 -13.01 4.76
C TRP A 73 9.69 -12.81 5.74
N ILE A 74 10.21 -13.89 6.29
CA ILE A 74 11.33 -13.89 7.22
C ILE A 74 12.54 -14.51 6.52
N SER A 75 13.53 -13.68 6.20
CA SER A 75 14.77 -14.11 5.55
C SER A 75 15.75 -14.72 6.54
N GLU A 76 16.43 -15.75 6.09
CA GLU A 76 17.58 -16.34 6.75
C GLU A 76 18.84 -15.61 6.29
N VAL A 77 19.30 -14.65 7.09
CA VAL A 77 20.53 -13.89 6.84
C VAL A 77 21.39 -13.97 8.11
N PRO A 78 22.69 -14.30 7.99
CA PRO A 78 23.58 -14.36 9.14
C PRO A 78 23.59 -13.06 9.93
N GLU A 79 23.75 -13.16 11.24
CA GLU A 79 23.79 -12.01 12.13
C GLU A 79 24.88 -11.03 11.70
N GLY A 80 24.56 -9.73 11.71
CA GLY A 80 25.47 -8.65 11.30
C GLY A 80 25.61 -8.46 9.79
N GLN A 81 24.98 -9.29 8.96
CA GLN A 81 24.95 -9.09 7.51
C GLN A 81 23.70 -8.33 7.08
N SER A 82 23.81 -7.61 5.95
CA SER A 82 22.71 -6.91 5.30
C SER A 82 22.62 -7.27 3.82
N VAL A 83 21.42 -7.26 3.30
CA VAL A 83 21.13 -7.46 1.88
C VAL A 83 20.52 -6.17 1.35
N PRO A 84 21.18 -5.43 0.45
CA PRO A 84 20.70 -4.12 -0.01
C PRO A 84 19.36 -4.18 -0.74
N LEU A 85 19.12 -5.22 -1.53
CA LEU A 85 17.88 -5.44 -2.27
C LEU A 85 17.41 -6.88 -2.03
N ARG A 86 16.42 -7.03 -1.16
CA ARG A 86 15.82 -8.31 -0.83
C ARG A 86 14.61 -8.62 -1.70
N CYS A 87 13.72 -7.64 -1.86
CA CYS A 87 12.48 -7.81 -2.58
C CYS A 87 12.07 -6.57 -3.37
N ARG A 88 11.20 -6.78 -4.33
CA ARG A 88 10.41 -5.74 -5.02
C ARG A 88 8.94 -6.04 -4.83
N LEU A 89 8.14 -4.98 -4.71
CA LEU A 89 6.71 -5.12 -4.55
C LEU A 89 5.94 -4.02 -5.28
N VAL A 90 4.75 -4.37 -5.73
CA VAL A 90 3.77 -3.46 -6.32
C VAL A 90 2.49 -3.58 -5.51
N GLN A 91 1.99 -2.44 -5.01
CA GLN A 91 0.78 -2.37 -4.20
C GLN A 91 -0.24 -1.47 -4.90
N PHE A 92 -1.49 -1.94 -5.03
CA PHE A 92 -2.55 -1.21 -5.72
C PHE A 92 -3.92 -1.48 -5.08
N SER A 93 -4.80 -0.48 -5.13
CA SER A 93 -6.11 -0.57 -4.47
C SER A 93 -7.15 -1.34 -5.30
N GLU A 94 -8.18 -1.88 -4.62
CA GLU A 94 -9.35 -2.46 -5.29
C GLU A 94 -10.07 -1.43 -6.15
N GLU A 95 -10.17 -0.17 -5.69
CA GLU A 95 -10.78 0.92 -6.43
C GLU A 95 -10.06 1.18 -7.76
N PHE A 96 -8.72 1.28 -7.72
CA PHE A 96 -7.92 1.51 -8.94
C PHE A 96 -8.11 0.38 -9.96
N ILE A 97 -7.90 -0.87 -9.57
CA ILE A 97 -7.98 -1.98 -10.52
C ILE A 97 -9.41 -2.27 -10.97
N GLY A 98 -10.40 -2.12 -10.09
CA GLY A 98 -11.82 -2.23 -10.43
C GLY A 98 -12.26 -1.16 -11.42
N GLY A 99 -11.84 0.10 -11.23
CA GLY A 99 -12.08 1.19 -12.17
C GLY A 99 -11.41 0.94 -13.53
N ALA A 100 -10.18 0.41 -13.53
CA ALA A 100 -9.48 0.05 -14.76
C ALA A 100 -10.21 -1.07 -15.52
N ILE A 101 -10.68 -2.14 -14.84
CA ILE A 101 -11.45 -3.23 -15.44
C ILE A 101 -12.78 -2.73 -16.00
N ALA A 102 -13.46 -1.83 -15.29
CA ALA A 102 -14.71 -1.23 -15.76
C ALA A 102 -14.52 -0.37 -17.03
N THR A 103 -13.34 0.26 -17.17
CA THR A 103 -13.01 1.13 -18.31
C THR A 103 -12.46 0.34 -19.50
N PHE A 104 -11.65 -0.71 -19.24
CA PHE A 104 -10.99 -1.54 -20.24
C PHE A 104 -11.46 -2.99 -20.09
N PRO A 105 -12.46 -3.45 -20.85
CA PRO A 105 -13.02 -4.81 -20.73
C PRO A 105 -11.98 -5.93 -20.91
N GLU A 106 -10.89 -5.67 -21.63
CA GLU A 106 -9.78 -6.61 -21.83
C GLU A 106 -9.10 -7.00 -20.50
N LEU A 107 -9.13 -6.13 -19.50
CA LEU A 107 -8.63 -6.42 -18.17
C LEU A 107 -9.53 -7.38 -17.37
N GLY A 108 -10.73 -7.69 -17.86
CA GLY A 108 -11.60 -8.68 -17.23
C GLY A 108 -10.93 -10.05 -17.05
N ALA A 109 -9.96 -10.38 -17.89
CA ALA A 109 -9.16 -11.61 -17.78
C ALA A 109 -8.34 -11.68 -16.45
N VAL A 110 -8.10 -10.55 -15.78
CA VAL A 110 -7.36 -10.50 -14.51
C VAL A 110 -8.29 -10.79 -13.31
N SER A 111 -9.59 -10.60 -13.43
CA SER A 111 -10.54 -10.72 -12.31
C SER A 111 -10.47 -12.06 -11.58
N PRO A 112 -10.41 -13.24 -12.25
CA PRO A 112 -10.32 -14.52 -11.55
C PRO A 112 -9.05 -14.63 -10.69
N LEU A 113 -7.94 -14.04 -11.17
CA LEU A 113 -6.68 -14.02 -10.44
C LEU A 113 -6.78 -13.14 -9.17
N LEU A 114 -7.43 -11.98 -9.28
CA LEU A 114 -7.66 -11.09 -8.15
C LEU A 114 -8.52 -11.77 -7.08
N ASP A 115 -9.55 -12.51 -7.48
CA ASP A 115 -10.38 -13.28 -6.54
C ASP A 115 -9.59 -14.38 -5.83
N LEU A 116 -8.78 -15.15 -6.56
CA LEU A 116 -7.90 -16.17 -5.97
C LEU A 116 -6.88 -15.56 -5.00
N SER A 117 -6.39 -14.36 -5.30
CA SER A 117 -5.37 -13.69 -4.49
C SER A 117 -5.83 -13.32 -3.07
N ARG A 118 -7.15 -13.31 -2.82
CA ARG A 118 -7.70 -13.15 -1.46
C ARG A 118 -7.22 -14.24 -0.49
N ARG A 119 -6.73 -15.35 -1.02
CA ARG A 119 -6.08 -16.43 -0.27
C ARG A 119 -4.59 -16.58 -0.60
N GLY A 120 -4.01 -15.58 -1.27
CA GLY A 120 -2.63 -15.58 -1.71
C GLY A 120 -2.37 -16.55 -2.87
N VAL A 121 -1.77 -16.04 -3.93
CA VAL A 121 -1.43 -16.83 -5.13
C VAL A 121 0.07 -16.86 -5.29
N LEU A 122 0.64 -18.05 -5.24
CA LEU A 122 2.05 -18.32 -5.62
C LEU A 122 2.11 -18.66 -7.11
N PHE A 123 2.93 -17.93 -7.84
CA PHE A 123 3.18 -18.13 -9.26
C PHE A 123 4.31 -19.12 -9.51
N SER A 124 4.26 -19.76 -10.66
CA SER A 124 5.32 -20.63 -11.15
C SER A 124 6.64 -19.86 -11.37
N ASN A 125 7.76 -20.60 -11.33
CA ASN A 125 9.08 -20.04 -11.65
C ASN A 125 9.14 -19.48 -13.09
N SER A 126 8.31 -19.99 -14.00
CA SER A 126 8.22 -19.49 -15.38
C SER A 126 7.66 -18.06 -15.40
N VAL A 127 6.52 -17.85 -14.76
CA VAL A 127 5.88 -16.52 -14.65
C VAL A 127 6.77 -15.57 -13.87
N SER A 128 7.37 -16.02 -12.75
CA SER A 128 8.28 -15.18 -11.98
C SER A 128 9.46 -14.67 -12.83
N ARG A 129 10.08 -15.53 -13.66
CA ARG A 129 11.16 -15.11 -14.57
C ARG A 129 10.69 -14.08 -15.61
N GLN A 130 9.46 -14.16 -16.08
CA GLN A 130 8.90 -13.17 -17.02
C GLN A 130 8.63 -11.83 -16.35
N VAL A 131 8.12 -11.84 -15.11
CA VAL A 131 7.76 -10.66 -14.36
C VAL A 131 8.98 -9.95 -13.74
N MET A 132 10.04 -10.68 -13.44
CA MET A 132 11.23 -10.14 -12.76
C MET A 132 11.85 -8.92 -13.48
N PRO A 133 12.12 -8.92 -14.80
CA PRO A 133 12.65 -7.75 -15.49
C PRO A 133 11.66 -6.58 -15.47
N LEU A 134 10.35 -6.83 -15.60
CA LEU A 134 9.31 -5.79 -15.55
C LEU A 134 9.26 -5.13 -14.17
N LEU A 135 9.36 -5.92 -13.09
CA LEU A 135 9.44 -5.41 -11.71
C LEU A 135 10.75 -4.65 -11.44
N ALA A 136 11.83 -4.98 -12.12
CA ALA A 136 13.07 -4.21 -12.03
C ALA A 136 12.92 -2.86 -12.73
N GLU A 137 12.34 -2.84 -13.91
CA GLU A 137 12.18 -1.64 -14.73
C GLU A 137 11.15 -0.67 -14.13
N ILE A 138 10.01 -1.16 -13.64
CA ILE A 138 8.94 -0.33 -13.09
C ILE A 138 9.38 0.47 -11.86
N THR A 139 10.43 0.05 -11.15
CA THR A 139 10.98 0.78 -9.99
C THR A 139 11.53 2.15 -10.37
N HIS A 140 11.89 2.36 -11.63
CA HIS A 140 12.47 3.60 -12.17
C HIS A 140 11.59 4.24 -13.24
N ALA A 141 10.49 3.59 -13.61
CA ALA A 141 9.57 4.07 -14.63
C ALA A 141 8.60 5.12 -14.08
N TYR A 142 8.16 6.02 -14.95
CA TYR A 142 7.19 7.08 -14.67
C TYR A 142 6.23 7.30 -15.84
N GLY A 143 5.16 8.06 -15.62
CA GLY A 143 4.18 8.41 -16.64
C GLY A 143 3.52 7.17 -17.28
N VAL A 144 3.26 7.26 -18.58
CA VAL A 144 2.58 6.21 -19.35
C VAL A 144 3.38 4.91 -19.36
N HIS A 145 4.72 4.99 -19.41
CA HIS A 145 5.58 3.81 -19.40
C HIS A 145 5.39 2.97 -18.12
N ARG A 146 5.23 3.62 -16.96
CA ARG A 146 4.93 2.94 -15.70
C ARG A 146 3.61 2.16 -15.75
N ILE A 147 2.56 2.74 -16.35
CA ILE A 147 1.27 2.06 -16.56
C ILE A 147 1.44 0.90 -17.55
N SER A 148 2.18 1.09 -18.64
CA SER A 148 2.44 0.03 -19.62
C SER A 148 3.12 -1.19 -18.98
N LEU A 149 4.13 -0.97 -18.15
CA LEU A 149 4.80 -2.04 -17.40
C LEU A 149 3.86 -2.74 -16.41
N PHE A 150 3.01 -1.99 -15.72
CA PHE A 150 2.00 -2.57 -14.83
C PHE A 150 1.03 -3.47 -15.59
N MET A 151 0.54 -3.03 -16.75
CA MET A 151 -0.34 -3.84 -17.61
C MET A 151 0.38 -5.09 -18.13
N SER A 152 1.66 -4.98 -18.52
CA SER A 152 2.47 -6.14 -18.93
C SER A 152 2.70 -7.13 -17.80
N ILE A 153 2.83 -6.66 -16.57
CA ILE A 153 2.89 -7.52 -15.38
C ILE A 153 1.56 -8.25 -15.21
N LEU A 154 0.42 -7.55 -15.24
CA LEU A 154 -0.89 -8.18 -15.12
C LEU A 154 -1.14 -9.22 -16.22
N GLU A 155 -0.73 -8.92 -17.45
CA GLU A 155 -0.81 -9.86 -18.56
C GLU A 155 0.01 -11.12 -18.28
N ALA A 156 1.27 -10.97 -17.85
CA ALA A 156 2.12 -12.12 -17.53
C ALA A 156 1.54 -12.98 -16.39
N LEU A 157 0.98 -12.35 -15.36
CA LEU A 157 0.33 -13.04 -14.24
C LEU A 157 -0.93 -13.79 -14.69
N SER A 158 -1.75 -13.19 -15.58
CA SER A 158 -3.00 -13.79 -16.06
C SER A 158 -2.78 -15.04 -16.94
N ARG A 159 -1.56 -15.23 -17.45
CA ARG A 159 -1.17 -16.43 -18.23
C ARG A 159 -0.83 -17.64 -17.36
N GLU A 160 -0.81 -17.50 -16.03
CA GLU A 160 -0.61 -18.65 -15.15
C GLU A 160 -1.80 -19.60 -15.24
N THR A 161 -1.54 -20.82 -15.70
CA THR A 161 -2.58 -21.83 -15.94
C THR A 161 -2.88 -22.68 -14.70
N SER A 162 -1.99 -22.71 -13.74
CA SER A 162 -2.11 -23.52 -12.52
C SER A 162 -1.58 -22.76 -11.31
N PRO A 163 -2.20 -21.62 -10.96
CA PRO A 163 -1.77 -20.83 -9.82
C PRO A 163 -1.97 -21.63 -8.54
N ARG A 164 -0.95 -21.65 -7.68
CA ARG A 164 -1.07 -22.30 -6.37
C ARG A 164 -1.67 -21.30 -5.37
N VAL A 165 -2.90 -21.57 -4.93
CA VAL A 165 -3.52 -20.85 -3.82
C VAL A 165 -2.89 -21.32 -2.51
N LEU A 166 -2.52 -20.38 -1.63
CA LEU A 166 -1.72 -20.65 -0.44
C LEU A 166 -2.59 -20.94 0.78
N ALA A 167 -3.42 -19.98 1.19
CA ALA A 167 -4.27 -20.16 2.35
C ALA A 167 -5.40 -21.17 2.09
N SER A 168 -5.89 -21.78 3.13
CA SER A 168 -6.93 -22.84 3.09
C SER A 168 -8.21 -22.35 2.39
N GLU A 169 -9.04 -23.27 1.89
CA GLU A 169 -10.28 -22.93 1.16
C GLU A 169 -11.27 -22.13 2.03
N ASN A 170 -11.27 -22.38 3.32
CA ASN A 170 -12.15 -21.69 4.27
C ASN A 170 -11.52 -20.42 4.86
N TYR A 171 -10.29 -20.08 4.46
CA TYR A 171 -9.65 -18.87 4.96
C TYR A 171 -10.26 -17.64 4.29
N LEU A 172 -10.92 -16.83 5.06
CA LEU A 172 -11.44 -15.53 4.64
C LEU A 172 -10.65 -14.46 5.39
N PRO A 173 -9.92 -13.59 4.67
CA PRO A 173 -9.28 -12.44 5.28
C PRO A 173 -10.35 -11.54 5.90
N ASP A 174 -10.45 -11.59 7.20
CA ASP A 174 -11.41 -10.76 7.96
C ASP A 174 -10.64 -9.82 8.88
N PRO A 175 -10.49 -8.54 8.51
CA PRO A 175 -9.86 -7.55 9.35
C PRO A 175 -10.53 -7.46 10.74
N SER A 176 -11.82 -7.79 10.84
CA SER A 176 -12.53 -7.80 12.13
C SER A 176 -12.02 -8.87 13.08
N GLY A 177 -11.49 -9.96 12.55
CA GLY A 177 -10.82 -11.00 13.34
C GLY A 177 -9.47 -10.58 13.92
N TYR A 178 -8.82 -9.60 13.30
CA TYR A 178 -7.50 -9.08 13.72
C TYR A 178 -7.60 -7.74 14.43
N MET A 179 -8.58 -6.93 14.04
CA MET A 179 -8.93 -5.67 14.66
C MET A 179 -10.32 -5.79 15.26
N SER A 180 -10.55 -5.13 16.39
CA SER A 180 -11.92 -5.07 16.90
C SER A 180 -12.84 -4.44 15.86
N ALA A 181 -14.08 -4.94 15.73
CA ALA A 181 -15.07 -4.39 14.79
C ALA A 181 -15.20 -2.86 14.94
N GLY A 182 -15.10 -2.35 16.14
CA GLY A 182 -15.13 -0.92 16.42
C GLY A 182 -13.94 -0.16 15.83
N ILE A 183 -12.72 -0.71 15.83
CA ILE A 183 -11.57 -0.04 15.18
C ILE A 183 -11.76 -0.02 13.67
N ASN A 184 -12.28 -1.09 13.06
CA ASN A 184 -12.58 -1.12 11.62
C ASN A 184 -13.63 -0.06 11.24
N GLN A 185 -14.70 0.08 12.04
CA GLN A 185 -15.72 1.11 11.84
C GLN A 185 -15.14 2.53 11.97
N ALA A 186 -14.29 2.76 12.97
CA ALA A 186 -13.61 4.05 13.13
C ALA A 186 -12.68 4.36 11.95
N LEU A 187 -11.93 3.38 11.42
CA LEU A 187 -11.06 3.57 10.25
C LEU A 187 -11.88 3.83 8.97
N ALA A 188 -13.01 3.17 8.78
CA ALA A 188 -13.92 3.45 7.66
C ALA A 188 -14.46 4.88 7.77
N TYR A 189 -14.96 5.27 8.95
CA TYR A 189 -15.43 6.64 9.19
C TYR A 189 -14.35 7.70 8.92
N ILE A 190 -13.11 7.48 9.37
CA ILE A 190 -11.99 8.41 9.10
C ILE A 190 -11.78 8.57 7.59
N ARG A 191 -11.83 7.50 6.80
CA ARG A 191 -11.62 7.57 5.34
C ARG A 191 -12.72 8.37 4.64
N GLU A 192 -13.98 8.11 5.02
CA GLU A 192 -15.15 8.78 4.44
C GLU A 192 -15.25 10.26 4.84
N ASN A 193 -14.73 10.61 6.04
CA ASN A 193 -14.86 11.93 6.62
C ASN A 193 -13.50 12.63 6.80
N LEU A 194 -12.48 12.28 6.06
CA LEU A 194 -11.09 12.70 6.28
C LEU A 194 -10.91 14.21 6.35
N THR A 195 -11.66 14.97 5.55
CA THR A 195 -11.59 16.42 5.46
C THR A 195 -12.43 17.13 6.52
N GLN A 196 -13.32 16.41 7.20
CA GLN A 196 -14.18 16.93 8.25
C GLN A 196 -13.43 17.06 9.59
N GLN A 197 -13.99 17.85 10.49
CA GLN A 197 -13.53 17.89 11.87
C GLN A 197 -14.27 16.80 12.66
N PHE A 198 -13.54 15.97 13.34
CA PHE A 198 -14.04 15.00 14.31
C PHE A 198 -12.99 14.85 15.42
N ASP A 199 -13.41 14.42 16.57
CA ASP A 199 -12.52 14.23 17.70
C ASP A 199 -12.34 12.73 18.05
N GLU A 200 -11.46 12.46 19.01
CA GLU A 200 -11.21 11.11 19.48
C GLU A 200 -12.44 10.50 20.17
N GLY A 201 -13.29 11.34 20.78
CA GLY A 201 -14.52 10.92 21.43
C GLY A 201 -15.53 10.38 20.44
N ASP A 202 -15.69 11.04 19.28
CA ASP A 202 -16.58 10.60 18.20
C ASP A 202 -16.16 9.20 17.71
N LEU A 203 -14.87 9.02 17.46
CA LEU A 203 -14.33 7.74 16.97
C LEU A 203 -14.38 6.65 18.04
N ALA A 204 -14.18 7.00 19.30
CA ALA A 204 -14.33 6.08 20.41
C ALA A 204 -15.79 5.60 20.56
N ALA A 205 -16.76 6.51 20.38
CA ALA A 205 -18.18 6.18 20.39
C ALA A 205 -18.54 5.24 19.23
N ILE A 206 -18.05 5.52 18.00
CA ILE A 206 -18.22 4.62 16.85
C ILE A 206 -17.61 3.24 17.12
N ALA A 207 -16.46 3.20 17.79
CA ALA A 207 -15.81 1.96 18.18
C ALA A 207 -16.45 1.24 19.38
N GLY A 208 -17.46 1.83 20.02
CA GLY A 208 -18.06 1.29 21.25
C GLY A 208 -17.09 1.22 22.43
N GLN A 209 -16.15 2.18 22.50
CA GLN A 209 -15.06 2.21 23.49
C GLN A 209 -15.00 3.56 24.22
N THR A 210 -14.36 3.56 25.39
CA THR A 210 -13.97 4.85 25.99
C THR A 210 -12.78 5.44 25.22
N PRO A 211 -12.59 6.79 25.20
CA PRO A 211 -11.48 7.43 24.49
C PRO A 211 -10.11 6.82 24.83
N SER A 212 -9.84 6.59 26.12
CA SER A 212 -8.57 5.99 26.54
C SER A 212 -8.39 4.52 26.08
N ALA A 213 -9.46 3.74 26.02
CA ALA A 213 -9.42 2.37 25.51
C ALA A 213 -9.23 2.38 23.98
N PHE A 214 -9.94 3.28 23.29
CA PHE A 214 -9.82 3.49 21.85
C PHE A 214 -8.41 3.89 21.46
N SER A 215 -7.82 4.89 22.09
CA SER A 215 -6.46 5.37 21.82
C SER A 215 -5.42 4.24 21.93
N ARG A 216 -5.49 3.44 22.99
CA ARG A 216 -4.61 2.26 23.14
C ARG A 216 -4.86 1.20 22.08
N SER A 217 -6.12 0.89 21.81
CA SER A 217 -6.53 -0.10 20.81
C SER A 217 -6.10 0.35 19.41
N PHE A 218 -6.36 1.60 19.05
CA PHE A 218 -5.98 2.18 17.77
C PHE A 218 -4.47 2.11 17.56
N ARG A 219 -3.67 2.56 18.54
CA ARG A 219 -2.21 2.49 18.46
C ARG A 219 -1.68 1.06 18.39
N LYS A 220 -2.31 0.12 19.08
CA LYS A 220 -1.96 -1.30 19.03
C LYS A 220 -2.14 -1.86 17.62
N HIS A 221 -3.25 -1.49 16.94
CA HIS A 221 -3.59 -2.03 15.62
C HIS A 221 -2.94 -1.29 14.44
N THR A 222 -2.70 0.03 14.56
CA THR A 222 -2.14 0.85 13.47
C THR A 222 -0.65 1.16 13.62
N GLY A 223 -0.06 0.85 14.76
CA GLY A 223 1.33 1.19 15.09
C GLY A 223 1.58 2.68 15.36
N MET A 224 0.55 3.54 15.24
CA MET A 224 0.68 4.99 15.41
C MET A 224 -0.49 5.59 16.19
N SER A 225 -0.33 6.82 16.69
CA SER A 225 -1.45 7.52 17.32
C SER A 225 -2.50 7.94 16.28
N LEU A 226 -3.76 8.08 16.71
CA LEU A 226 -4.85 8.58 15.86
C LEU A 226 -4.48 9.89 15.15
N LEU A 227 -3.91 10.83 15.90
CA LEU A 227 -3.52 12.13 15.35
C LEU A 227 -2.43 12.02 14.26
N GLN A 228 -1.45 11.14 14.45
CA GLN A 228 -0.44 10.86 13.42
C GLN A 228 -1.07 10.23 12.18
N TYR A 229 -1.98 9.29 12.36
CA TYR A 229 -2.69 8.61 11.27
C TYR A 229 -3.49 9.60 10.41
N ILE A 230 -4.34 10.42 11.04
CA ILE A 230 -5.16 11.43 10.35
C ILE A 230 -4.28 12.46 9.62
N LYS A 231 -3.26 13.00 10.29
CA LYS A 231 -2.33 13.95 9.68
C LYS A 231 -1.67 13.36 8.42
N ARG A 232 -1.22 12.13 8.48
CA ARG A 232 -0.59 11.44 7.36
C ARG A 232 -1.53 11.30 6.17
N LEU A 233 -2.79 10.89 6.41
CA LEU A 233 -3.81 10.80 5.37
C LEU A 233 -4.11 12.16 4.73
N ARG A 234 -4.26 13.22 5.54
CA ARG A 234 -4.50 14.60 5.07
C ARG A 234 -3.33 15.15 4.25
N ILE A 235 -2.09 14.88 4.65
CA ILE A 235 -0.91 15.27 3.87
C ILE A 235 -0.86 14.51 2.54
N ASN A 236 -1.22 13.24 2.51
CA ASN A 236 -1.28 12.49 1.26
C ASN A 236 -2.35 13.05 0.30
N LEU A 237 -3.54 13.39 0.82
CA LEU A 237 -4.58 14.05 0.04
C LEU A 237 -4.10 15.42 -0.48
N ALA A 238 -3.43 16.23 0.35
CA ALA A 238 -2.84 17.49 -0.08
C ALA A 238 -1.84 17.31 -1.23
N CYS A 239 -1.02 16.28 -1.16
CA CYS A 239 -0.13 15.96 -2.26
C CYS A 239 -0.90 15.65 -3.56
N GLN A 240 -2.00 14.90 -3.52
CA GLN A 240 -2.83 14.60 -4.69
C GLN A 240 -3.37 15.89 -5.33
N ILE A 241 -3.90 16.82 -4.52
CA ILE A 241 -4.41 18.10 -5.00
C ILE A 241 -3.28 18.96 -5.60
N LEU A 242 -2.13 19.08 -4.90
CA LEU A 242 -0.95 19.82 -5.38
C LEU A 242 -0.47 19.39 -6.76
N MET A 243 -0.81 18.19 -7.19
CA MET A 243 -0.39 17.59 -8.44
C MET A 243 -1.44 17.65 -9.53
N SER A 244 -2.70 17.52 -9.16
CA SER A 244 -3.83 17.57 -10.08
C SER A 244 -4.24 19.01 -10.42
N ASP A 245 -3.97 19.96 -9.53
CA ASP A 245 -4.32 21.38 -9.72
C ASP A 245 -3.11 22.29 -9.44
N GLU A 246 -2.47 22.72 -10.53
CA GLU A 246 -1.32 23.66 -10.47
C GLU A 246 -1.72 25.06 -9.98
N GLN A 247 -3.00 25.43 -10.11
CA GLN A 247 -3.50 26.77 -9.78
C GLN A 247 -4.03 26.88 -8.35
N ALA A 248 -4.38 25.76 -7.70
CA ALA A 248 -4.90 25.77 -6.36
C ALA A 248 -3.94 26.46 -5.37
N GLN A 249 -4.43 27.40 -4.57
CA GLN A 249 -3.63 28.06 -3.55
C GLN A 249 -3.26 27.04 -2.44
N ILE A 250 -2.02 27.11 -1.95
CA ILE A 250 -1.58 26.21 -0.85
C ILE A 250 -2.42 26.41 0.41
N SER A 251 -2.89 27.65 0.64
CA SER A 251 -3.82 27.96 1.72
C SER A 251 -5.14 27.22 1.58
N ASP A 252 -5.69 27.19 0.37
CA ASP A 252 -6.99 26.56 0.10
C ASP A 252 -6.89 25.04 0.25
N ILE A 253 -5.82 24.45 -0.31
CA ILE A 253 -5.50 23.03 -0.11
C ILE A 253 -5.39 22.67 1.36
N CYS A 254 -4.74 23.52 2.17
CA CYS A 254 -4.62 23.31 3.61
C CYS A 254 -6.00 23.14 4.28
N PHE A 255 -6.96 24.01 3.96
CA PHE A 255 -8.30 23.96 4.54
C PHE A 255 -9.14 22.83 3.93
N GLU A 256 -9.03 22.61 2.62
CA GLU A 256 -9.74 21.55 1.90
C GLU A 256 -9.40 20.15 2.44
N VAL A 257 -8.14 19.90 2.78
CA VAL A 257 -7.73 18.60 3.34
C VAL A 257 -7.98 18.48 4.86
N GLY A 258 -8.63 19.47 5.47
CA GLY A 258 -9.08 19.42 6.85
C GLY A 258 -8.10 19.97 7.89
N PHE A 259 -7.02 20.67 7.49
CA PHE A 259 -6.24 21.47 8.45
C PHE A 259 -6.93 22.81 8.71
N ASN A 260 -6.85 23.27 9.93
CA ASN A 260 -7.41 24.57 10.34
C ASN A 260 -6.36 25.69 10.46
N ASN A 261 -5.09 25.39 10.17
CA ASN A 261 -4.00 26.33 10.35
C ASN A 261 -2.87 26.03 9.35
N LEU A 262 -2.56 27.03 8.51
CA LEU A 262 -1.55 26.93 7.46
C LEU A 262 -0.13 26.66 8.01
N SER A 263 0.22 27.28 9.14
CA SER A 263 1.54 27.08 9.75
C SER A 263 1.72 25.64 10.24
N ASN A 264 0.68 25.07 10.84
CA ASN A 264 0.68 23.66 11.25
C ASN A 264 0.72 22.73 10.04
N PHE A 265 -0.07 22.99 9.01
CA PHE A 265 -0.05 22.26 7.74
C PHE A 265 1.37 22.24 7.14
N ASN A 266 1.99 23.40 6.95
CA ASN A 266 3.33 23.49 6.37
C ASN A 266 4.36 22.71 7.19
N ARG A 267 4.30 22.81 8.53
CA ARG A 267 5.20 22.05 9.42
C ARG A 267 5.00 20.55 9.31
N GLN A 268 3.75 20.08 9.26
CA GLN A 268 3.45 18.65 9.13
C GLN A 268 3.82 18.13 7.74
N PHE A 269 3.56 18.92 6.70
CA PHE A 269 3.93 18.58 5.33
C PHE A 269 5.46 18.43 5.19
N LEU A 270 6.22 19.39 5.72
CA LEU A 270 7.68 19.31 5.75
C LEU A 270 8.17 18.07 6.51
N ALA A 271 7.58 17.77 7.66
CA ALA A 271 7.94 16.59 8.45
C ALA A 271 7.68 15.27 7.73
N GLU A 272 6.57 15.17 6.98
CA GLU A 272 6.16 13.94 6.26
C GLU A 272 6.84 13.79 4.89
N LYS A 273 7.13 14.89 4.18
CA LYS A 273 7.64 14.86 2.79
C LYS A 273 9.07 15.34 2.64
N GLY A 274 9.69 15.82 3.71
CA GLY A 274 11.06 16.33 3.70
C GLY A 274 11.23 17.69 2.99
N MET A 275 10.13 18.28 2.48
CA MET A 275 10.14 19.56 1.77
C MET A 275 8.82 20.32 1.95
N PRO A 276 8.79 21.67 1.77
CA PRO A 276 7.57 22.46 1.82
C PRO A 276 6.62 22.14 0.65
N PRO A 277 5.28 22.38 0.79
CA PRO A 277 4.29 22.13 -0.27
C PRO A 277 4.62 22.82 -1.61
N SER A 278 5.12 24.06 -1.56
CA SER A 278 5.50 24.81 -2.76
C SER A 278 6.69 24.20 -3.51
N GLN A 279 7.65 23.64 -2.79
CA GLN A 279 8.79 22.94 -3.40
C GLN A 279 8.35 21.59 -3.96
N PHE A 280 7.46 20.90 -3.27
CA PHE A 280 6.88 19.65 -3.74
C PHE A 280 6.14 19.86 -5.07
N ARG A 281 5.28 20.88 -5.18
CA ARG A 281 4.57 21.23 -6.42
C ARG A 281 5.56 21.48 -7.57
N ARG A 282 6.60 22.29 -7.35
CA ARG A 282 7.62 22.59 -8.39
C ARG A 282 8.33 21.32 -8.85
N LEU A 283 8.78 20.50 -7.92
CA LEU A 283 9.46 19.24 -8.24
C LEU A 283 8.59 18.34 -9.13
N VAL A 284 7.29 18.31 -8.86
CA VAL A 284 6.32 17.53 -9.63
C VAL A 284 6.13 18.14 -11.02
N ALA A 285 5.93 19.47 -11.12
CA ALA A 285 5.79 20.18 -12.39
C ALA A 285 7.03 20.00 -13.27
N ASP A 286 8.22 20.12 -12.70
CA ASP A 286 9.50 19.94 -13.41
C ASP A 286 9.64 18.50 -13.94
N ASN A 287 9.25 17.49 -13.15
CA ASN A 287 9.26 16.10 -13.58
C ASN A 287 8.26 15.82 -14.72
N PHE A 288 7.07 16.42 -14.67
CA PHE A 288 6.09 16.32 -15.77
C PHE A 288 6.55 17.07 -17.02
N ALA A 289 7.19 18.23 -16.88
CA ALA A 289 7.75 18.98 -18.02
C ALA A 289 8.90 18.20 -18.68
N ALA A 290 9.80 17.63 -17.90
CA ALA A 290 10.89 16.79 -18.41
C ALA A 290 10.37 15.52 -19.12
N ALA A 291 9.30 14.89 -18.59
CA ALA A 291 8.68 13.72 -19.21
C ALA A 291 7.93 14.04 -20.52
N ARG A 292 7.51 15.32 -20.72
CA ARG A 292 6.88 15.76 -21.98
C ARG A 292 7.90 16.19 -23.04
N ALA A 293 9.14 16.45 -22.64
CA ALA A 293 10.23 16.90 -23.53
C ALA A 293 11.12 15.74 -24.02
N ALA A 294 10.98 14.54 -23.43
CA ALA A 294 11.69 13.31 -23.80
C ALA A 294 10.80 12.39 -24.66
#